data_2c9c3514fe34d50fdf111d57dd73885e
#
_entry.id   2c9c3514fe34d50fdf111d57dd73885e
#
_cell.length_a   1.000
_cell.length_b   1.000
_cell.length_c   1.000
_cell.angle_alpha   90.00
_cell.angle_beta   90.00
_cell.angle_gamma   90.00
#
_symmetry.space_group_name_H-M   'P 1'
#
loop_
_entity.id
_entity.type
_entity.pdbx_description
1 polymer ?
#
loop_
_entity_poly.entity_id
_entity_poly.type
_entity_poly.pdbx_seq_one_letter_code
_entity_poly.pdbx_strand_id
1 'polypeptide(L)'
;MSQRITITVPDGSFAAYLATPDAANARGTAIVVIQEIFGINADMRETCDNFAREGFVAICPDLYWRQEPNVELTDQTEAEWKKALALYTAFDVDKGVADIDATITAVRQQPGVKGGVGTVGYCLGGLLAFLTATRTGADSAVSYYGVGIDKHLGEASKISKPLLMHIAEQDEFVPATARAQIIETLQDNALVEIHSYAGCQHAFARNQGVHYVDAAAKAANARTLKHFQMMK
;
A
#
# COMPACT_ATOMS: atom_id res chain seq x y z
N MET A 1 10.41 17.30 3.16
CA MET A 1 11.66 17.03 2.38
C MET A 1 11.67 15.57 1.99
N SER A 2 12.22 15.23 0.80
CA SER A 2 12.29 13.82 0.36
C SER A 2 13.73 13.40 0.05
N GLN A 3 14.03 12.11 0.25
CA GLN A 3 15.35 11.51 0.00
C GLN A 3 15.22 10.01 -0.27
N ARG A 4 16.26 9.40 -0.82
CA ARG A 4 16.39 7.93 -0.86
C ARG A 4 17.22 7.47 0.35
N ILE A 5 16.78 6.39 0.97
CA ILE A 5 17.52 5.69 2.03
C ILE A 5 17.72 4.24 1.64
N THR A 6 18.63 3.55 2.32
CA THR A 6 18.88 2.11 2.13
C THR A 6 18.39 1.36 3.36
N ILE A 7 17.66 0.26 3.14
CA ILE A 7 17.24 -0.68 4.17
C ILE A 7 18.02 -1.98 3.97
N THR A 8 18.62 -2.48 5.03
CA THR A 8 19.40 -3.72 5.01
C THR A 8 18.58 -4.86 5.60
N VAL A 9 18.57 -5.99 4.92
CA VAL A 9 17.93 -7.25 5.30
C VAL A 9 18.94 -8.39 5.21
N PRO A 10 18.66 -9.59 5.75
CA PRO A 10 19.64 -10.67 5.79
C PRO A 10 20.20 -11.10 4.41
N ASP A 11 19.41 -10.99 3.35
CA ASP A 11 19.77 -11.40 2.00
C ASP A 11 20.19 -10.24 1.06
N GLY A 12 20.35 -9.01 1.60
CA GLY A 12 20.84 -7.86 0.83
C GLY A 12 20.39 -6.51 1.36
N SER A 13 20.18 -5.56 0.43
CA SER A 13 19.69 -4.24 0.77
C SER A 13 18.89 -3.64 -0.38
N PHE A 14 17.92 -2.80 -0.07
CA PHE A 14 17.09 -2.13 -1.06
C PHE A 14 16.92 -0.64 -0.76
N ALA A 15 16.65 0.12 -1.81
CA ALA A 15 16.34 1.52 -1.70
C ALA A 15 14.90 1.74 -1.24
N ALA A 16 14.66 2.84 -0.53
CA ALA A 16 13.32 3.31 -0.25
C ALA A 16 13.24 4.83 -0.45
N TYR A 17 12.11 5.31 -0.95
CA TYR A 17 11.80 6.73 -1.02
C TYR A 17 11.22 7.17 0.32
N LEU A 18 11.85 8.12 0.97
CA LEU A 18 11.43 8.67 2.26
C LEU A 18 11.01 10.13 2.10
N ALA A 19 9.79 10.46 2.49
CA ALA A 19 9.28 11.82 2.59
C ALA A 19 8.99 12.18 4.04
N THR A 20 9.49 13.33 4.49
CA THR A 20 9.33 13.79 5.86
C THR A 20 8.51 15.09 5.93
N PRO A 21 7.61 15.23 6.89
CA PRO A 21 6.82 16.45 7.08
C PRO A 21 7.69 17.61 7.55
N ASP A 22 7.16 18.81 7.45
CA ASP A 22 7.71 19.97 8.16
C ASP A 22 7.55 19.76 9.67
N ALA A 23 8.55 20.14 10.43
CA ALA A 23 8.58 19.92 11.88
C ALA A 23 7.36 20.49 12.63
N ALA A 24 6.81 21.61 12.14
CA ALA A 24 5.62 22.26 12.71
C ALA A 24 4.34 21.41 12.54
N ASN A 25 4.28 20.53 11.55
CA ASN A 25 3.10 19.73 11.22
C ASN A 25 3.28 18.24 11.58
N ALA A 26 4.44 17.84 12.11
CA ALA A 26 4.77 16.44 12.34
C ALA A 26 3.84 15.79 13.37
N ARG A 27 3.18 14.69 12.97
CA ARG A 27 2.27 13.90 13.83
C ARG A 27 3.01 12.91 14.74
N GLY A 28 4.25 12.59 14.41
CA GLY A 28 5.00 11.55 15.11
C GLY A 28 4.68 10.13 14.66
N THR A 29 3.80 9.92 13.69
CA THR A 29 3.42 8.63 13.12
C THR A 29 3.97 8.48 11.70
N ALA A 30 4.07 7.24 11.21
CA ALA A 30 4.61 6.96 9.89
C ALA A 30 3.68 6.08 9.04
N ILE A 31 3.86 6.14 7.73
CA ILE A 31 3.11 5.35 6.76
C ILE A 31 4.10 4.69 5.79
N VAL A 32 4.01 3.37 5.65
CA VAL A 32 4.67 2.63 4.57
C VAL A 32 3.72 2.58 3.39
N VAL A 33 4.09 3.21 2.29
CA VAL A 33 3.38 3.20 1.01
C VAL A 33 3.88 2.02 0.20
N ILE A 34 2.99 1.11 -0.18
CA ILE A 34 3.33 -0.12 -0.87
C ILE A 34 2.95 0.00 -2.34
N GLN A 35 3.95 -0.14 -3.20
CA GLN A 35 3.85 0.04 -4.64
C GLN A 35 2.84 -0.88 -5.32
N GLU A 36 2.36 -0.47 -6.48
CA GLU A 36 1.71 -1.31 -7.45
C GLU A 36 2.74 -2.16 -8.23
N ILE A 37 2.33 -2.77 -9.35
CA ILE A 37 3.24 -3.54 -10.21
C ILE A 37 4.24 -2.67 -11.00
N PHE A 38 4.21 -1.35 -10.83
CA PHE A 38 5.00 -0.38 -11.61
C PHE A 38 6.24 0.16 -10.88
N GLY A 39 6.54 -0.35 -9.68
CA GLY A 39 7.69 0.10 -8.88
C GLY A 39 7.44 1.43 -8.15
N ILE A 40 8.52 2.07 -7.66
CA ILE A 40 8.45 3.39 -7.00
C ILE A 40 8.39 4.50 -8.06
N ASN A 41 7.34 4.53 -8.85
CA ASN A 41 7.12 5.51 -9.90
C ASN A 41 6.71 6.89 -9.33
N ALA A 42 6.44 7.84 -10.23
CA ALA A 42 6.08 9.21 -9.83
C ALA A 42 4.83 9.26 -8.95
N ASP A 43 3.82 8.41 -9.22
CA ASP A 43 2.59 8.34 -8.43
C ASP A 43 2.85 7.88 -6.99
N MET A 44 3.68 6.86 -6.80
CA MET A 44 4.04 6.37 -5.46
C MET A 44 4.86 7.41 -4.68
N ARG A 45 5.75 8.14 -5.35
CA ARG A 45 6.50 9.23 -4.70
C ARG A 45 5.57 10.39 -4.32
N GLU A 46 4.65 10.78 -5.22
CA GLU A 46 3.66 11.82 -4.92
C GLU A 46 2.73 11.41 -3.77
N THR A 47 2.35 10.14 -3.69
CA THR A 47 1.58 9.59 -2.56
C THR A 47 2.33 9.74 -1.25
N CYS A 48 3.64 9.43 -1.22
CA CYS A 48 4.48 9.68 -0.03
C CYS A 48 4.55 11.18 0.32
N ASP A 49 4.74 12.05 -0.68
CA ASP A 49 4.82 13.48 -0.48
C ASP A 49 3.48 14.06 0.03
N ASN A 50 2.34 13.51 -0.42
CA ASN A 50 1.01 13.87 0.07
C ASN A 50 0.86 13.52 1.56
N PHE A 51 1.24 12.32 1.98
CA PHE A 51 1.23 11.95 3.39
C PHE A 51 2.18 12.83 4.23
N ALA A 52 3.33 13.21 3.67
CA ALA A 52 4.25 14.11 4.36
C ALA A 52 3.63 15.52 4.55
N ARG A 53 2.89 16.04 3.57
CA ARG A 53 2.13 17.29 3.74
C ARG A 53 1.05 17.20 4.83
N GLU A 54 0.49 16.02 5.01
CA GLU A 54 -0.48 15.72 6.07
C GLU A 54 0.15 15.44 7.45
N GLY A 55 1.49 15.53 7.54
CA GLY A 55 2.23 15.45 8.80
C GLY A 55 2.77 14.06 9.16
N PHE A 56 2.67 13.07 8.27
CA PHE A 56 3.23 11.73 8.47
C PHE A 56 4.66 11.65 7.91
N VAL A 57 5.50 10.82 8.51
CA VAL A 57 6.69 10.32 7.82
C VAL A 57 6.22 9.23 6.87
N ALA A 58 6.49 9.35 5.57
CA ALA A 58 6.04 8.39 4.56
C ALA A 58 7.23 7.73 3.87
N ILE A 59 7.17 6.41 3.69
CA ILE A 59 8.26 5.64 3.08
C ILE A 59 7.72 4.60 2.10
N CYS A 60 8.32 4.53 0.90
CA CYS A 60 7.97 3.53 -0.11
C CYS A 60 9.21 2.67 -0.42
N PRO A 61 9.23 1.38 -0.04
CA PRO A 61 10.32 0.46 -0.36
C PRO A 61 10.30 0.00 -1.81
N ASP A 62 11.48 -0.22 -2.40
CA ASP A 62 11.62 -0.87 -3.70
C ASP A 62 11.45 -2.39 -3.53
N LEU A 63 10.26 -2.90 -3.79
CA LEU A 63 9.96 -4.32 -3.61
C LEU A 63 10.45 -5.20 -4.76
N TYR A 64 10.86 -4.61 -5.89
CA TYR A 64 11.41 -5.36 -7.01
C TYR A 64 12.93 -5.52 -6.97
N TRP A 65 13.60 -5.01 -5.95
CA TRP A 65 15.05 -4.96 -5.85
C TRP A 65 15.79 -6.30 -6.09
N ARG A 66 15.16 -7.44 -5.76
CA ARG A 66 15.74 -8.77 -6.02
C ARG A 66 15.66 -9.19 -7.49
N GLN A 67 14.75 -8.59 -8.24
CA GLN A 67 14.54 -8.88 -9.66
C GLN A 67 15.24 -7.82 -10.51
N GLU A 68 14.84 -6.57 -10.32
CA GLU A 68 15.38 -5.39 -10.98
C GLU A 68 15.21 -4.18 -10.05
N PRO A 69 16.29 -3.60 -9.53
CA PRO A 69 16.20 -2.43 -8.66
C PRO A 69 15.83 -1.17 -9.43
N ASN A 70 15.14 -0.24 -8.73
CA ASN A 70 14.72 1.06 -9.25
C ASN A 70 13.78 1.00 -10.45
N VAL A 71 12.86 0.06 -10.47
CA VAL A 71 11.79 0.00 -11.47
C VAL A 71 10.86 1.20 -11.30
N GLU A 72 10.66 1.94 -12.40
CA GLU A 72 9.74 3.06 -12.51
C GLU A 72 8.97 2.97 -13.83
N LEU A 73 7.82 2.34 -13.82
CA LEU A 73 6.95 2.12 -14.97
C LEU A 73 5.63 2.87 -14.82
N THR A 74 4.88 2.93 -15.91
CA THR A 74 3.52 3.47 -15.94
C THR A 74 2.53 2.48 -16.57
N ASP A 75 1.25 2.82 -16.56
CA ASP A 75 0.21 2.08 -17.27
C ASP A 75 -0.07 2.62 -18.68
N GLN A 76 0.82 3.47 -19.23
CA GLN A 76 0.56 4.24 -20.44
C GLN A 76 0.96 3.50 -21.73
N THR A 77 1.86 2.53 -21.65
CA THR A 77 2.35 1.81 -22.84
C THR A 77 2.27 0.30 -22.65
N GLU A 78 2.03 -0.42 -23.78
CA GLU A 78 2.01 -1.89 -23.79
C GLU A 78 3.35 -2.50 -23.35
N ALA A 79 4.47 -1.85 -23.69
CA ALA A 79 5.80 -2.31 -23.31
C ALA A 79 6.02 -2.25 -21.79
N GLU A 80 5.58 -1.17 -21.14
CA GLU A 80 5.64 -1.02 -19.68
C GLU A 80 4.71 -2.02 -18.99
N TRP A 81 3.49 -2.21 -19.50
CA TRP A 81 2.58 -3.24 -19.00
C TRP A 81 3.18 -4.63 -19.07
N LYS A 82 3.76 -5.03 -20.21
CA LYS A 82 4.39 -6.34 -20.38
C LYS A 82 5.52 -6.54 -19.38
N LYS A 83 6.36 -5.52 -19.16
CA LYS A 83 7.44 -5.56 -18.18
C LYS A 83 6.89 -5.65 -16.76
N ALA A 84 5.90 -4.84 -16.40
CA ALA A 84 5.27 -4.84 -15.08
C ALA A 84 4.64 -6.21 -14.75
N LEU A 85 3.94 -6.82 -15.72
CA LEU A 85 3.35 -8.16 -15.56
C LEU A 85 4.42 -9.26 -15.41
N ALA A 86 5.55 -9.15 -16.10
CA ALA A 86 6.66 -10.10 -15.94
C ALA A 86 7.26 -10.02 -14.52
N LEU A 87 7.47 -8.81 -14.00
CA LEU A 87 7.95 -8.59 -12.63
C LEU A 87 6.92 -9.11 -11.60
N TYR A 88 5.64 -8.80 -11.80
CA TYR A 88 4.55 -9.28 -10.93
C TYR A 88 4.48 -10.81 -10.89
N THR A 89 4.57 -11.47 -12.05
CA THR A 89 4.49 -12.93 -12.13
C THR A 89 5.66 -13.62 -11.41
N ALA A 90 6.83 -13.01 -11.40
CA ALA A 90 8.02 -13.51 -10.71
C ALA A 90 8.13 -13.03 -9.25
N PHE A 91 7.17 -12.23 -8.76
CA PHE A 91 7.23 -11.64 -7.43
C PHE A 91 6.93 -12.66 -6.33
N ASP A 92 7.81 -12.73 -5.34
CA ASP A 92 7.64 -13.55 -4.14
C ASP A 92 6.90 -12.72 -3.07
N VAL A 93 5.64 -13.05 -2.85
CA VAL A 93 4.76 -12.34 -1.90
C VAL A 93 5.29 -12.42 -0.46
N ASP A 94 5.82 -13.56 -0.04
CA ASP A 94 6.30 -13.75 1.33
C ASP A 94 7.57 -12.91 1.59
N LYS A 95 8.48 -12.84 0.62
CA LYS A 95 9.63 -11.93 0.66
C LYS A 95 9.21 -10.47 0.63
N GLY A 96 8.21 -10.13 -0.17
CA GLY A 96 7.64 -8.78 -0.19
C GLY A 96 7.09 -8.33 1.16
N VAL A 97 6.36 -9.21 1.85
CA VAL A 97 5.88 -8.92 3.22
C VAL A 97 7.04 -8.76 4.21
N ALA A 98 8.08 -9.61 4.10
CA ALA A 98 9.26 -9.50 4.95
C ALA A 98 10.02 -8.16 4.72
N ASP A 99 10.13 -7.70 3.47
CA ASP A 99 10.73 -6.40 3.15
C ASP A 99 9.91 -5.23 3.70
N ILE A 100 8.58 -5.35 3.67
CA ILE A 100 7.71 -4.34 4.27
C ILE A 100 7.86 -4.33 5.80
N ASP A 101 7.97 -5.48 6.46
CA ASP A 101 8.20 -5.55 7.91
C ASP A 101 9.56 -4.95 8.30
N ALA A 102 10.61 -5.21 7.51
CA ALA A 102 11.89 -4.54 7.66
C ALA A 102 11.79 -3.02 7.45
N THR A 103 10.93 -2.57 6.51
CA THR A 103 10.66 -1.15 6.27
C THR A 103 9.91 -0.52 7.45
N ILE A 104 8.92 -1.20 8.03
CA ILE A 104 8.23 -0.79 9.27
C ILE A 104 9.23 -0.60 10.39
N THR A 105 10.14 -1.56 10.57
CA THR A 105 11.20 -1.50 11.58
C THR A 105 12.12 -0.31 11.34
N ALA A 106 12.56 -0.09 10.10
CA ALA A 106 13.46 1.00 9.73
C ALA A 106 12.82 2.39 9.90
N VAL A 107 11.53 2.55 9.54
CA VAL A 107 10.84 3.83 9.66
C VAL A 107 10.55 4.20 11.12
N ARG A 108 10.34 3.21 12.01
CA ARG A 108 10.22 3.45 13.46
C ARG A 108 11.47 4.10 14.06
N GLN A 109 12.63 3.93 13.43
CA GLN A 109 13.90 4.53 13.87
C GLN A 109 14.16 5.91 13.25
N GLN A 110 13.29 6.39 12.35
CA GLN A 110 13.48 7.69 11.73
C GLN A 110 13.24 8.83 12.74
N PRO A 111 14.04 9.91 12.66
CA PRO A 111 13.83 11.08 13.49
C PRO A 111 12.39 11.60 13.35
N GLY A 112 11.74 11.84 14.49
CA GLY A 112 10.37 12.35 14.53
C GLY A 112 9.28 11.27 14.57
N VAL A 113 9.58 10.00 14.35
CA VAL A 113 8.62 8.89 14.53
C VAL A 113 8.66 8.41 15.98
N LYS A 114 7.54 8.52 16.67
CA LYS A 114 7.37 8.13 18.08
C LYS A 114 6.09 7.31 18.31
N GLY A 115 5.20 7.32 17.35
CA GLY A 115 3.89 6.68 17.38
C GLY A 115 3.78 5.50 16.44
N GLY A 116 2.54 5.17 16.07
CA GLY A 116 2.22 4.05 15.21
C GLY A 116 2.77 4.15 13.80
N VAL A 117 2.92 2.99 13.16
CA VAL A 117 3.29 2.85 11.74
C VAL A 117 2.16 2.13 11.02
N GLY A 118 1.51 2.82 10.08
CA GLY A 118 0.51 2.23 9.20
C GLY A 118 1.11 1.79 7.86
N THR A 119 0.36 0.97 7.14
CA THR A 119 0.68 0.56 5.77
C THR A 119 -0.46 0.93 4.83
N VAL A 120 -0.18 1.40 3.63
CA VAL A 120 -1.16 1.58 2.56
C VAL A 120 -0.60 1.01 1.28
N GLY A 121 -1.41 0.24 0.57
CA GLY A 121 -0.97 -0.38 -0.67
C GLY A 121 -2.03 -0.42 -1.74
N TYR A 122 -1.59 -0.46 -2.98
CA TYR A 122 -2.40 -0.34 -4.17
C TYR A 122 -2.16 -1.55 -5.09
N CYS A 123 -3.20 -2.16 -5.65
CA CYS A 123 -3.08 -3.32 -6.53
C CYS A 123 -2.35 -4.51 -5.86
N LEU A 124 -1.16 -4.90 -6.34
CA LEU A 124 -0.25 -5.82 -5.64
C LEU A 124 -0.02 -5.34 -4.19
N GLY A 125 0.27 -4.05 -4.02
CA GLY A 125 0.44 -3.45 -2.70
C GLY A 125 -0.81 -3.53 -1.83
N GLY A 126 -2.00 -3.56 -2.41
CA GLY A 126 -3.26 -3.77 -1.69
C GLY A 126 -3.37 -5.17 -1.07
N LEU A 127 -2.92 -6.20 -1.79
CA LEU A 127 -2.74 -7.54 -1.22
C LEU A 127 -1.70 -7.50 -0.08
N LEU A 128 -0.55 -6.89 -0.34
CA LEU A 128 0.52 -6.84 0.66
C LEU A 128 0.09 -6.05 1.91
N ALA A 129 -0.69 -4.98 1.79
CA ALA A 129 -1.26 -4.26 2.93
C ALA A 129 -2.21 -5.14 3.76
N PHE A 130 -3.05 -5.95 3.12
CA PHE A 130 -3.85 -6.96 3.83
C PHE A 130 -2.94 -7.95 4.58
N LEU A 131 -1.89 -8.43 3.95
CA LEU A 131 -0.95 -9.36 4.57
C LEU A 131 -0.11 -8.71 5.68
N THR A 132 0.16 -7.40 5.63
CA THR A 132 0.79 -6.72 6.76
C THR A 132 -0.12 -6.69 8.00
N ALA A 133 -1.43 -6.56 7.82
CA ALA A 133 -2.39 -6.63 8.92
C ALA A 133 -2.47 -8.00 9.60
N THR A 134 -2.05 -9.07 8.89
CA THR A 134 -2.10 -10.46 9.41
C THR A 134 -0.74 -11.00 9.85
N ARG A 135 0.38 -10.43 9.37
CA ARG A 135 1.73 -11.03 9.48
C ARG A 135 2.80 -10.15 10.10
N THR A 136 2.54 -8.85 10.29
CA THR A 136 3.56 -7.89 10.74
C THR A 136 3.14 -7.11 11.98
N GLY A 137 4.05 -6.28 12.48
CA GLY A 137 3.81 -5.33 13.57
C GLY A 137 3.23 -3.98 13.11
N ALA A 138 2.59 -3.88 11.94
CA ALA A 138 1.89 -2.66 11.52
C ALA A 138 0.76 -2.33 12.48
N ASP A 139 0.60 -1.03 12.83
CA ASP A 139 -0.43 -0.57 13.76
C ASP A 139 -1.77 -0.31 13.08
N SER A 140 -1.79 -0.20 11.76
CA SER A 140 -2.96 -0.03 10.91
C SER A 140 -2.63 -0.40 9.47
N ALA A 141 -3.62 -0.80 8.67
CA ALA A 141 -3.40 -1.10 7.25
C ALA A 141 -4.54 -0.56 6.39
N VAL A 142 -4.22 -0.17 5.16
CA VAL A 142 -5.20 0.25 4.15
C VAL A 142 -4.91 -0.45 2.83
N SER A 143 -5.89 -1.15 2.29
CA SER A 143 -5.83 -1.88 1.02
C SER A 143 -6.67 -1.19 -0.04
N TYR A 144 -6.07 -0.77 -1.14
CA TYR A 144 -6.78 -0.30 -2.33
C TYR A 144 -6.77 -1.40 -3.40
N TYR A 145 -7.96 -1.80 -3.83
CA TYR A 145 -8.19 -2.77 -4.93
C TYR A 145 -7.16 -3.91 -4.97
N GLY A 146 -6.92 -4.53 -3.80
CA GLY A 146 -5.90 -5.58 -3.64
C GLY A 146 -6.21 -6.85 -4.45
N VAL A 147 -5.28 -7.24 -5.32
CA VAL A 147 -5.43 -8.41 -6.21
C VAL A 147 -4.94 -9.67 -5.52
N GLY A 148 -5.80 -10.69 -5.40
CA GLY A 148 -5.45 -12.00 -4.84
C GLY A 148 -5.68 -12.14 -3.33
N ILE A 149 -6.33 -11.19 -2.66
CA ILE A 149 -6.69 -11.28 -1.23
C ILE A 149 -7.58 -12.51 -0.95
N ASP A 150 -8.45 -12.87 -1.90
CA ASP A 150 -9.31 -14.07 -1.82
C ASP A 150 -8.54 -15.35 -1.55
N LYS A 151 -7.31 -15.47 -2.01
CA LYS A 151 -6.42 -16.63 -1.79
C LYS A 151 -5.79 -16.67 -0.39
N HIS A 152 -5.89 -15.58 0.37
CA HIS A 152 -5.28 -15.43 1.69
C HIS A 152 -6.32 -15.23 2.82
N LEU A 153 -7.61 -15.42 2.54
CA LEU A 153 -8.67 -15.23 3.53
C LEU A 153 -8.58 -16.19 4.73
N GLY A 154 -7.90 -17.32 4.59
CA GLY A 154 -7.55 -18.19 5.72
C GLY A 154 -6.74 -17.52 6.83
N GLU A 155 -6.16 -16.35 6.56
CA GLU A 155 -5.43 -15.54 7.54
C GLU A 155 -6.29 -14.47 8.23
N ALA A 156 -7.55 -14.31 7.86
CA ALA A 156 -8.44 -13.26 8.38
C ALA A 156 -8.53 -13.23 9.92
N SER A 157 -8.47 -14.41 10.55
CA SER A 157 -8.48 -14.53 12.02
C SER A 157 -7.25 -13.95 12.72
N LYS A 158 -6.17 -13.67 11.97
CA LYS A 158 -4.95 -13.05 12.51
C LYS A 158 -5.01 -11.51 12.51
N ILE A 159 -6.03 -10.91 11.90
CA ILE A 159 -6.18 -9.45 11.91
C ILE A 159 -6.42 -9.00 13.36
N SER A 160 -5.46 -8.24 13.89
CA SER A 160 -5.47 -7.75 15.27
C SER A 160 -5.38 -6.21 15.35
N LYS A 161 -5.29 -5.54 14.21
CA LYS A 161 -5.19 -4.08 14.08
C LYS A 161 -6.19 -3.57 13.02
N PRO A 162 -6.58 -2.29 13.07
CA PRO A 162 -7.52 -1.74 12.11
C PRO A 162 -7.07 -1.93 10.66
N LEU A 163 -7.99 -2.42 9.83
CA LEU A 163 -7.81 -2.59 8.38
C LEU A 163 -8.94 -1.87 7.64
N LEU A 164 -8.59 -0.94 6.75
CA LEU A 164 -9.52 -0.29 5.85
C LEU A 164 -9.33 -0.85 4.44
N MET A 165 -10.43 -1.16 3.74
CA MET A 165 -10.39 -1.71 2.40
C MET A 165 -11.23 -0.89 1.43
N HIS A 166 -10.65 -0.54 0.28
CA HIS A 166 -11.30 0.12 -0.84
C HIS A 166 -11.41 -0.85 -2.02
N ILE A 167 -12.63 -1.25 -2.36
CA ILE A 167 -12.93 -2.26 -3.39
C ILE A 167 -13.59 -1.60 -4.59
N ALA A 168 -13.04 -1.79 -5.78
CA ALA A 168 -13.65 -1.37 -7.04
C ALA A 168 -14.68 -2.41 -7.51
N GLU A 169 -15.91 -2.00 -7.83
CA GLU A 169 -16.97 -2.96 -8.17
C GLU A 169 -16.87 -3.52 -9.58
N GLN A 170 -16.19 -2.81 -10.50
CA GLN A 170 -15.98 -3.26 -11.88
C GLN A 170 -14.52 -3.67 -12.14
N ASP A 171 -13.84 -4.18 -11.11
CA ASP A 171 -12.44 -4.60 -11.17
C ASP A 171 -12.28 -5.91 -11.98
N GLU A 172 -11.56 -5.86 -13.09
CA GLU A 172 -11.28 -7.02 -13.93
C GLU A 172 -10.25 -7.98 -13.29
N PHE A 173 -9.37 -7.46 -12.43
CA PHE A 173 -8.34 -8.26 -11.74
C PHE A 173 -8.83 -8.86 -10.42
N VAL A 174 -9.96 -8.39 -9.90
CA VAL A 174 -10.63 -8.95 -8.72
C VAL A 174 -12.07 -9.31 -9.10
N PRO A 175 -12.32 -10.52 -9.66
CA PRO A 175 -13.63 -10.95 -10.13
C PRO A 175 -14.73 -10.82 -9.07
N ALA A 176 -15.99 -10.69 -9.50
CA ALA A 176 -17.13 -10.53 -8.60
C ALA A 176 -17.21 -11.61 -7.50
N THR A 177 -16.85 -12.85 -7.84
CA THR A 177 -16.78 -13.97 -6.89
C THR A 177 -15.73 -13.77 -5.83
N ALA A 178 -14.52 -13.31 -6.21
CA ALA A 178 -13.44 -13.00 -5.26
C ALA A 178 -13.84 -11.82 -4.35
N ARG A 179 -14.44 -10.75 -4.91
CA ARG A 179 -14.94 -9.62 -4.11
C ARG A 179 -16.01 -10.06 -3.10
N ALA A 180 -16.95 -10.91 -3.52
CA ALA A 180 -17.98 -11.43 -2.63
C ALA A 180 -17.38 -12.23 -1.49
N GLN A 181 -16.41 -13.12 -1.75
CA GLN A 181 -15.71 -13.89 -0.72
C GLN A 181 -14.95 -13.01 0.26
N ILE A 182 -14.27 -11.97 -0.22
CA ILE A 182 -13.55 -10.99 0.62
C ILE A 182 -14.54 -10.30 1.57
N ILE A 183 -15.64 -9.77 1.03
CA ILE A 183 -16.65 -9.05 1.83
C ILE A 183 -17.30 -10.01 2.83
N GLU A 184 -17.77 -11.16 2.41
CA GLU A 184 -18.43 -12.15 3.26
C GLU A 184 -17.53 -12.60 4.43
N THR A 185 -16.23 -12.80 4.16
CA THR A 185 -15.29 -13.24 5.20
C THR A 185 -14.94 -12.14 6.20
N LEU A 186 -14.91 -10.87 5.77
CA LEU A 186 -14.31 -9.80 6.57
C LEU A 186 -15.33 -8.82 7.15
N GLN A 187 -16.57 -8.72 6.62
CA GLN A 187 -17.55 -7.69 7.00
C GLN A 187 -17.96 -7.73 8.49
N ASP A 188 -17.91 -8.89 9.13
CA ASP A 188 -18.28 -9.06 10.54
C ASP A 188 -17.09 -8.90 11.50
N ASN A 189 -15.88 -8.62 10.97
CA ASN A 189 -14.73 -8.33 11.81
C ASN A 189 -14.74 -6.86 12.23
N ALA A 190 -14.92 -6.58 13.52
CA ALA A 190 -14.99 -5.22 14.06
C ALA A 190 -13.74 -4.35 13.81
N LEU A 191 -12.62 -4.96 13.40
CA LEU A 191 -11.37 -4.26 13.04
C LEU A 191 -11.28 -3.96 11.54
N VAL A 192 -12.24 -4.42 10.73
CA VAL A 192 -12.21 -4.26 9.27
C VAL A 192 -13.33 -3.33 8.81
N GLU A 193 -12.96 -2.28 8.09
CA GLU A 193 -13.89 -1.37 7.43
C GLU A 193 -13.76 -1.54 5.92
N ILE A 194 -14.88 -1.80 5.22
CA ILE A 194 -14.89 -2.04 3.77
C ILE A 194 -15.75 -1.00 3.08
N HIS A 195 -15.20 -0.37 2.02
CA HIS A 195 -15.93 0.52 1.13
C HIS A 195 -15.85 0.01 -0.30
N SER A 196 -17.03 -0.20 -0.91
CA SER A 196 -17.17 -0.52 -2.33
C SER A 196 -17.47 0.73 -3.14
N TYR A 197 -16.88 0.83 -4.33
CA TYR A 197 -16.99 1.98 -5.22
C TYR A 197 -17.69 1.56 -6.52
N ALA A 198 -18.98 1.92 -6.62
CA ALA A 198 -19.83 1.60 -7.75
C ALA A 198 -19.29 2.23 -9.05
N GLY A 199 -19.30 1.44 -10.13
CA GLY A 199 -18.83 1.89 -11.44
C GLY A 199 -17.32 2.07 -11.58
N CYS A 200 -16.54 1.89 -10.51
CA CYS A 200 -15.10 2.03 -10.54
C CYS A 200 -14.42 0.74 -11.01
N GLN A 201 -13.45 0.89 -11.90
CA GLN A 201 -12.55 -0.16 -12.36
C GLN A 201 -11.31 -0.24 -11.48
N HIS A 202 -10.44 -1.22 -11.75
CA HIS A 202 -9.14 -1.36 -11.09
C HIS A 202 -8.33 -0.04 -11.16
N ALA A 203 -7.63 0.28 -10.09
CA ALA A 203 -6.78 1.48 -9.99
C ALA A 203 -7.53 2.83 -10.13
N PHE A 204 -8.80 2.89 -9.72
CA PHE A 204 -9.60 4.12 -9.78
C PHE A 204 -9.01 5.31 -8.99
N ALA A 205 -8.09 5.06 -8.08
CA ALA A 205 -7.43 6.09 -7.26
C ALA A 205 -5.99 6.39 -7.70
N ARG A 206 -5.46 5.74 -8.76
CA ARG A 206 -4.13 6.04 -9.31
C ARG A 206 -4.14 7.40 -10.00
N ASN A 207 -3.34 8.35 -9.51
CA ASN A 207 -3.22 9.66 -10.15
C ASN A 207 -2.73 9.51 -11.59
N GLN A 208 -3.38 10.22 -12.52
CA GLN A 208 -3.10 10.15 -13.97
C GLN A 208 -3.24 8.75 -14.58
N GLY A 209 -3.77 7.76 -13.85
CA GLY A 209 -4.06 6.44 -14.38
C GLY A 209 -5.24 6.44 -15.35
N VAL A 210 -5.26 5.48 -16.27
CA VAL A 210 -6.31 5.39 -17.32
C VAL A 210 -7.72 5.18 -16.76
N HIS A 211 -7.85 4.64 -15.53
CA HIS A 211 -9.12 4.38 -14.85
C HIS A 211 -9.40 5.35 -13.69
N TYR A 212 -8.67 6.47 -13.59
CA TYR A 212 -8.86 7.42 -12.50
C TYR A 212 -10.28 7.99 -12.47
N VAL A 213 -10.91 7.93 -11.29
CA VAL A 213 -12.25 8.49 -11.03
C VAL A 213 -12.16 9.49 -9.88
N ASP A 214 -12.14 10.78 -10.18
CA ASP A 214 -11.85 11.87 -9.24
C ASP A 214 -12.69 11.81 -7.95
N ALA A 215 -14.01 11.67 -8.08
CA ALA A 215 -14.90 11.64 -6.91
C ALA A 215 -14.64 10.41 -6.01
N ALA A 216 -14.42 9.24 -6.60
CA ALA A 216 -14.14 8.01 -5.88
C ALA A 216 -12.75 8.05 -5.22
N ALA A 217 -11.73 8.52 -5.95
CA ALA A 217 -10.37 8.69 -5.44
C ALA A 217 -10.33 9.65 -4.25
N LYS A 218 -10.96 10.82 -4.37
CA LYS A 218 -11.06 11.80 -3.26
C LYS A 218 -11.77 11.22 -2.03
N ALA A 219 -12.87 10.49 -2.23
CA ALA A 219 -13.59 9.86 -1.14
C ALA A 219 -12.76 8.77 -0.45
N ALA A 220 -12.07 7.92 -1.21
CA ALA A 220 -11.19 6.88 -0.68
C ALA A 220 -10.00 7.48 0.08
N ASN A 221 -9.34 8.47 -0.51
CA ASN A 221 -8.17 9.13 0.10
C ASN A 221 -8.56 9.88 1.39
N ALA A 222 -9.72 10.52 1.44
CA ALA A 222 -10.23 11.17 2.67
C ALA A 222 -10.49 10.15 3.79
N ARG A 223 -11.07 8.97 3.47
CA ARG A 223 -11.27 7.88 4.44
C ARG A 223 -9.92 7.34 4.94
N THR A 224 -8.99 7.09 4.03
CA THR A 224 -7.62 6.64 4.35
C THR A 224 -6.90 7.62 5.28
N LEU A 225 -6.96 8.92 4.97
CA LEU A 225 -6.36 9.94 5.82
C LEU A 225 -6.98 9.95 7.22
N LYS A 226 -8.31 9.92 7.31
CA LYS A 226 -9.03 9.85 8.59
C LYS A 226 -8.64 8.58 9.37
N HIS A 227 -8.54 7.44 8.70
CA HIS A 227 -8.16 6.17 9.30
C HIS A 227 -6.76 6.25 9.94
N PHE A 228 -5.77 6.81 9.23
CA PHE A 228 -4.41 6.98 9.78
C PHE A 228 -4.31 8.07 10.85
N GLN A 229 -5.17 9.08 10.82
CA GLN A 229 -5.21 10.11 11.87
C GLN A 229 -5.64 9.56 13.24
N MET A 230 -6.25 8.38 13.30
CA MET A 230 -6.60 7.70 14.55
C MET A 230 -5.43 6.92 15.17
N MET A 231 -4.32 6.71 14.46
CA MET A 231 -3.10 6.11 15.03
C MET A 231 -2.48 7.05 16.08
N LYS A 232 -2.01 6.46 17.16
CA LYS A 232 -1.35 7.16 18.26
C LYS A 232 0.15 7.00 18.23
#